data_1e8973483165fa9e22751dcc54602019
#
_entry.id   1e8973483165fa9e22751dcc54602019
#
_cell.length_a   1.000
_cell.length_b   1.000
_cell.length_c   1.000
_cell.angle_alpha   90.00
_cell.angle_beta   90.00
_cell.angle_gamma   90.00
#
_symmetry.space_group_name_H-M   'P 1'
#
loop_
_entity.id
_entity.type
_entity.pdbx_description
1 polymer ?
#
loop_
_entity_poly.entity_id
_entity_poly.type
_entity_poly.pdbx_seq_one_letter_code
_entity_poly.pdbx_strand_id
1 'polypeptide(L)'
;VAEQPLHEHTLGNGLRVVVCEDHVVPLAAVNIWYGVGSRHERAGRTGLAHLFEHLMFQGSSNVAEGEHAALLESAGAAFNASTSFERTNYYETVPVSHLELALWLEADRMGTLPAALTQVNLDNQRDVVKNERRQRYDNQPYGTAFERLCALTFPEGHPYAHTPIGSMDDLDATTLEDCADFFATWYAPGNAVLSVVGDVDPEATLAAVERYFGGLPAGPEKPPARPGELGPLSGVRGETLDEEVPSPAYFAMFPLPTDGGDEIEAAELAVEILGGGSGSRLYDRMVRRDEIATEVWAGVTRLASGPSLAIVDAIGPDPDKIAAVLDEELQRFAEQGPDADETARATAQAERGFLEQTETVTALANALSQNATQFGDPARTFTAAGRAAAVTGDAIKEMAGRWLAPGARTALTYGGTS
;
A
#
# COMPACT_ATOMS: atom_id res chain seq x y z
N VAL A 1 -16.15 15.96 -7.83
CA VAL A 1 -17.05 15.05 -7.10
C VAL A 1 -17.65 15.86 -5.98
N ALA A 2 -18.99 15.84 -5.82
CA ALA A 2 -19.61 16.53 -4.70
C ALA A 2 -19.15 15.85 -3.41
N GLU A 3 -18.84 16.65 -2.40
CA GLU A 3 -18.52 16.17 -1.06
C GLU A 3 -19.72 15.37 -0.56
N GLN A 4 -19.55 14.06 -0.38
CA GLN A 4 -20.61 13.22 0.17
C GLN A 4 -20.60 13.35 1.69
N PRO A 5 -21.77 13.42 2.35
CA PRO A 5 -21.82 13.54 3.80
C PRO A 5 -21.19 12.29 4.44
N LEU A 6 -20.23 12.52 5.34
CA LEU A 6 -19.61 11.48 6.14
C LEU A 6 -20.21 11.47 7.53
N HIS A 7 -20.59 10.29 8.02
CA HIS A 7 -21.04 10.05 9.37
C HIS A 7 -19.94 9.32 10.14
N GLU A 8 -19.20 10.07 10.96
CA GLU A 8 -18.10 9.54 11.76
C GLU A 8 -18.59 9.25 13.18
N HIS A 9 -18.19 8.10 13.70
CA HIS A 9 -18.46 7.71 15.08
C HIS A 9 -17.27 6.92 15.65
N THR A 10 -17.08 7.01 16.97
CA THR A 10 -16.08 6.18 17.67
C THR A 10 -16.81 5.41 18.77
N LEU A 11 -16.76 4.08 18.71
CA LEU A 11 -17.37 3.22 19.71
C LEU A 11 -16.62 3.32 21.06
N GLY A 12 -17.27 2.89 22.13
CA GLY A 12 -16.69 2.91 23.48
C GLY A 12 -15.38 2.12 23.62
N ASN A 13 -15.13 1.15 22.73
CA ASN A 13 -13.89 0.36 22.66
C ASN A 13 -12.82 0.93 21.71
N GLY A 14 -13.06 2.12 21.14
CA GLY A 14 -12.10 2.83 20.31
C GLY A 14 -12.16 2.52 18.82
N LEU A 15 -13.04 1.61 18.35
CA LEU A 15 -13.26 1.40 16.92
C LEU A 15 -13.80 2.68 16.29
N ARG A 16 -13.09 3.20 15.31
CA ARG A 16 -13.56 4.33 14.50
C ARG A 16 -14.41 3.81 13.34
N VAL A 17 -15.56 4.42 13.12
CA VAL A 17 -16.52 4.05 12.08
C VAL A 17 -16.77 5.24 11.19
N VAL A 18 -16.72 5.03 9.88
CA VAL A 18 -17.05 6.02 8.85
C VAL A 18 -18.15 5.44 7.99
N VAL A 19 -19.30 6.10 7.93
CA VAL A 19 -20.40 5.71 7.04
C VAL A 19 -20.59 6.79 5.99
N CYS A 20 -20.70 6.37 4.72
CA CYS A 20 -20.95 7.24 3.58
C CYS A 20 -22.08 6.67 2.73
N GLU A 21 -23.14 7.44 2.54
CA GLU A 21 -24.30 7.04 1.74
C GLU A 21 -23.98 7.15 0.24
N ASP A 22 -24.33 6.10 -0.50
CA ASP A 22 -24.33 6.08 -1.97
C ASP A 22 -25.46 5.18 -2.47
N HIS A 23 -26.56 5.79 -2.90
CA HIS A 23 -27.78 5.10 -3.31
C HIS A 23 -27.85 4.80 -4.83
N VAL A 24 -26.71 4.85 -5.53
CA VAL A 24 -26.67 4.61 -7.00
C VAL A 24 -26.92 3.14 -7.32
N VAL A 25 -26.40 2.23 -6.51
CA VAL A 25 -26.58 0.78 -6.66
C VAL A 25 -26.91 0.14 -5.32
N PRO A 26 -27.71 -0.97 -5.28
CA PRO A 26 -28.13 -1.61 -4.03
C PRO A 26 -27.01 -2.48 -3.43
N LEU A 27 -25.82 -1.92 -3.27
CA LEU A 27 -24.63 -2.55 -2.72
C LEU A 27 -24.13 -1.79 -1.50
N ALA A 28 -23.46 -2.50 -0.60
CA ALA A 28 -22.70 -1.92 0.49
C ALA A 28 -21.29 -2.52 0.51
N ALA A 29 -20.28 -1.66 0.59
CA ALA A 29 -18.92 -2.05 0.87
C ALA A 29 -18.63 -1.90 2.35
N VAL A 30 -18.06 -2.92 2.96
CA VAL A 30 -17.49 -2.94 4.30
C VAL A 30 -15.99 -3.05 4.14
N ASN A 31 -15.22 -2.14 4.73
CA ASN A 31 -13.75 -2.15 4.67
C ASN A 31 -13.20 -1.88 6.06
N ILE A 32 -12.49 -2.85 6.62
CA ILE A 32 -11.84 -2.71 7.91
C ILE A 32 -10.33 -2.60 7.74
N TRP A 33 -9.74 -1.51 8.22
CA TRP A 33 -8.31 -1.25 8.22
C TRP A 33 -7.73 -1.37 9.61
N TYR A 34 -6.72 -2.21 9.73
CA TYR A 34 -5.87 -2.27 10.92
C TYR A 34 -4.59 -1.49 10.66
N GLY A 35 -4.24 -0.60 11.58
CA GLY A 35 -3.01 0.18 11.53
C GLY A 35 -1.78 -0.67 11.84
N VAL A 36 -1.59 -1.76 11.09
CA VAL A 36 -0.47 -2.70 11.21
C VAL A 36 -0.08 -3.27 9.85
N GLY A 37 1.20 -3.24 9.55
CA GLY A 37 1.80 -3.85 8.35
C GLY A 37 3.23 -4.25 8.66
N SER A 38 4.03 -4.54 7.62
CA SER A 38 5.38 -5.10 7.81
C SER A 38 6.32 -4.21 8.65
N ARG A 39 6.15 -2.89 8.63
CA ARG A 39 6.97 -1.99 9.46
C ARG A 39 6.85 -2.22 10.97
N HIS A 40 5.81 -2.90 11.42
CA HIS A 40 5.52 -3.18 12.83
C HIS A 40 6.11 -4.52 13.29
N GLU A 41 6.65 -5.29 12.37
CA GLU A 41 7.26 -6.58 12.64
C GLU A 41 8.59 -6.44 13.39
N ARG A 42 8.96 -7.51 14.10
CA ARG A 42 10.25 -7.56 14.80
C ARG A 42 11.27 -8.28 13.90
N ALA A 43 12.55 -7.97 14.12
CA ALA A 43 13.63 -8.72 13.49
C ALA A 43 13.50 -10.22 13.82
N GLY A 44 13.67 -11.08 12.82
CA GLY A 44 13.47 -12.53 12.93
C GLY A 44 12.01 -12.98 12.92
N ARG A 45 11.07 -12.11 12.57
CA ARG A 45 9.62 -12.37 12.41
C ARG A 45 9.03 -11.53 11.28
N THR A 46 9.77 -11.38 10.19
CA THR A 46 9.28 -10.67 9.00
C THR A 46 8.30 -11.55 8.21
N GLY A 47 7.29 -10.91 7.58
CA GLY A 47 6.22 -11.60 6.87
C GLY A 47 5.00 -11.93 7.74
N LEU A 48 5.04 -11.61 9.05
CA LEU A 48 3.96 -11.96 9.96
C LEU A 48 2.67 -11.17 9.67
N ALA A 49 2.75 -9.91 9.29
CA ALA A 49 1.58 -9.11 8.91
C ALA A 49 0.87 -9.69 7.69
N HIS A 50 1.62 -10.11 6.68
CA HIS A 50 1.06 -10.76 5.49
C HIS A 50 0.55 -12.17 5.79
N LEU A 51 1.25 -12.94 6.63
CA LEU A 51 0.75 -14.23 7.09
C LEU A 51 -0.61 -14.07 7.80
N PHE A 52 -0.80 -12.97 8.58
CA PHE A 52 -2.08 -12.68 9.20
C PHE A 52 -3.18 -12.33 8.20
N GLU A 53 -2.87 -11.71 7.07
CA GLU A 53 -3.84 -11.54 5.99
C GLU A 53 -4.48 -12.87 5.61
N HIS A 54 -3.68 -13.94 5.49
CA HIS A 54 -4.16 -15.30 5.21
C HIS A 54 -4.84 -15.96 6.40
N LEU A 55 -4.27 -15.84 7.61
CA LEU A 55 -4.80 -16.49 8.81
C LEU A 55 -6.20 -15.99 9.18
N MET A 56 -6.53 -14.75 8.89
CA MET A 56 -7.86 -14.17 9.16
C MET A 56 -9.00 -14.86 8.38
N PHE A 57 -8.69 -15.67 7.38
CA PHE A 57 -9.68 -16.48 6.64
C PHE A 57 -9.75 -17.94 7.12
N GLN A 58 -8.98 -18.32 8.16
CA GLN A 58 -8.89 -19.71 8.61
C GLN A 58 -9.98 -20.11 9.61
N GLY A 59 -10.99 -19.27 9.78
CA GLY A 59 -12.09 -19.48 10.69
C GLY A 59 -11.98 -18.68 11.98
N SER A 60 -12.98 -18.84 12.84
CA SER A 60 -13.14 -18.16 14.11
C SER A 60 -13.96 -19.06 15.04
N SER A 61 -14.33 -18.60 16.23
CA SER A 61 -15.09 -19.46 17.16
C SER A 61 -16.45 -19.90 16.62
N ASN A 62 -17.09 -19.08 15.77
CA ASN A 62 -18.42 -19.32 15.26
C ASN A 62 -18.46 -19.62 13.74
N VAL A 63 -17.32 -19.51 13.06
CA VAL A 63 -17.19 -19.72 11.61
C VAL A 63 -16.08 -20.74 11.36
N ALA A 64 -16.39 -21.85 10.74
CA ALA A 64 -15.42 -22.91 10.45
C ALA A 64 -14.45 -22.47 9.34
N GLU A 65 -13.32 -23.19 9.22
CA GLU A 65 -12.36 -23.00 8.12
C GLU A 65 -13.06 -23.13 6.76
N GLY A 66 -12.87 -22.14 5.88
CA GLY A 66 -13.51 -22.05 4.57
C GLY A 66 -14.96 -21.54 4.58
N GLU A 67 -15.63 -21.51 5.73
CA GLU A 67 -17.04 -21.09 5.82
C GLU A 67 -17.19 -19.57 5.63
N HIS A 68 -16.20 -18.78 6.05
CA HIS A 68 -16.19 -17.32 5.82
C HIS A 68 -16.37 -17.00 4.32
N ALA A 69 -15.52 -17.57 3.47
CA ALA A 69 -15.60 -17.41 2.03
C ALA A 69 -16.93 -17.96 1.47
N ALA A 70 -17.34 -19.16 1.90
CA ALA A 70 -18.58 -19.79 1.41
C ALA A 70 -19.84 -18.97 1.75
N LEU A 71 -19.90 -18.34 2.92
CA LEU A 71 -21.01 -17.47 3.31
C LEU A 71 -21.05 -16.20 2.45
N LEU A 72 -19.91 -15.54 2.23
CA LEU A 72 -19.81 -14.36 1.38
C LEU A 72 -20.13 -14.67 -0.07
N GLU A 73 -19.58 -15.75 -0.63
CA GLU A 73 -19.89 -16.21 -1.99
C GLU A 73 -21.37 -16.53 -2.18
N SER A 74 -22.00 -17.21 -1.20
CA SER A 74 -23.42 -17.51 -1.24
C SER A 74 -24.30 -16.26 -1.18
N ALA A 75 -23.83 -15.21 -0.56
CA ALA A 75 -24.47 -13.89 -0.50
C ALA A 75 -24.25 -13.05 -1.80
N GLY A 76 -23.44 -13.55 -2.74
CA GLY A 76 -23.07 -12.80 -3.95
C GLY A 76 -22.06 -11.68 -3.70
N ALA A 77 -21.25 -11.80 -2.66
CA ALA A 77 -20.24 -10.83 -2.30
C ALA A 77 -18.96 -10.98 -3.14
N ALA A 78 -18.31 -9.85 -3.39
CA ALA A 78 -16.88 -9.81 -3.75
C ALA A 78 -16.08 -9.43 -2.50
N PHE A 79 -15.02 -10.16 -2.19
CA PHE A 79 -14.19 -9.89 -1.01
C PHE A 79 -12.71 -10.14 -1.29
N ASN A 80 -11.84 -9.46 -0.55
CA ASN A 80 -10.40 -9.66 -0.60
C ASN A 80 -9.74 -9.05 0.66
N ALA A 81 -8.42 -9.15 0.72
CA ALA A 81 -7.58 -8.50 1.71
C ALA A 81 -6.29 -7.99 1.07
N SER A 82 -5.57 -7.14 1.75
CA SER A 82 -4.22 -6.75 1.34
C SER A 82 -3.38 -6.25 2.52
N THR A 83 -2.06 -6.45 2.40
CA THR A 83 -1.07 -6.00 3.37
C THR A 83 -0.06 -5.08 2.70
N SER A 84 0.32 -4.00 3.39
CA SER A 84 1.40 -3.11 2.98
C SER A 84 2.38 -2.88 4.14
N PHE A 85 3.29 -1.94 3.98
CA PHE A 85 4.21 -1.57 5.05
C PHE A 85 3.50 -1.08 6.33
N GLU A 86 2.38 -0.38 6.20
CA GLU A 86 1.77 0.39 7.30
C GLU A 86 0.41 -0.12 7.72
N ARG A 87 -0.22 -0.99 6.92
CA ARG A 87 -1.60 -1.41 7.14
C ARG A 87 -1.86 -2.83 6.63
N THR A 88 -2.90 -3.45 7.20
CA THR A 88 -3.58 -4.63 6.66
C THR A 88 -5.07 -4.34 6.63
N ASN A 89 -5.74 -4.60 5.51
CA ASN A 89 -7.18 -4.39 5.42
C ASN A 89 -7.89 -5.58 4.81
N TYR A 90 -9.15 -5.70 5.21
CA TYR A 90 -10.09 -6.70 4.72
C TYR A 90 -11.32 -5.97 4.22
N TYR A 91 -11.87 -6.41 3.11
CA TYR A 91 -13.01 -5.74 2.53
C TYR A 91 -13.91 -6.69 1.76
N GLU A 92 -15.19 -6.44 1.85
CA GLU A 92 -16.23 -7.10 1.10
C GLU A 92 -17.24 -6.09 0.57
N THR A 93 -17.75 -6.39 -0.63
CA THR A 93 -18.88 -5.67 -1.24
C THR A 93 -20.01 -6.65 -1.40
N VAL A 94 -21.11 -6.37 -0.73
CA VAL A 94 -22.29 -7.23 -0.62
C VAL A 94 -23.54 -6.54 -1.17
N PRO A 95 -24.56 -7.28 -1.64
CA PRO A 95 -25.92 -6.73 -1.72
C PRO A 95 -26.34 -6.18 -0.35
N VAL A 96 -26.97 -5.02 -0.31
CA VAL A 96 -27.29 -4.32 0.95
C VAL A 96 -28.08 -5.18 1.94
N SER A 97 -28.89 -6.14 1.45
CA SER A 97 -29.60 -7.12 2.30
C SER A 97 -28.68 -8.05 3.12
N HIS A 98 -27.39 -8.12 2.78
CA HIS A 98 -26.39 -8.95 3.45
C HIS A 98 -25.34 -8.13 4.23
N LEU A 99 -25.58 -6.80 4.40
CA LEU A 99 -24.66 -5.94 5.18
C LEU A 99 -24.42 -6.49 6.60
N GLU A 100 -25.47 -6.93 7.28
CA GLU A 100 -25.31 -7.47 8.64
C GLU A 100 -24.48 -8.78 8.68
N LEU A 101 -24.52 -9.59 7.62
CA LEU A 101 -23.66 -10.76 7.50
C LEU A 101 -22.19 -10.36 7.44
N ALA A 102 -21.86 -9.36 6.59
CA ALA A 102 -20.50 -8.85 6.47
C ALA A 102 -19.98 -8.26 7.79
N LEU A 103 -20.77 -7.41 8.44
CA LEU A 103 -20.42 -6.83 9.75
C LEU A 103 -20.23 -7.91 10.83
N TRP A 104 -21.07 -8.94 10.85
CA TRP A 104 -20.95 -10.02 11.79
C TRP A 104 -19.69 -10.85 11.57
N LEU A 105 -19.37 -11.19 10.32
CA LEU A 105 -18.15 -11.95 9.98
C LEU A 105 -16.89 -11.21 10.40
N GLU A 106 -16.83 -9.90 10.13
CA GLU A 106 -15.71 -9.06 10.54
C GLU A 106 -15.56 -8.95 12.07
N ALA A 107 -16.67 -8.76 12.77
CA ALA A 107 -16.66 -8.69 14.23
C ALA A 107 -16.29 -10.04 14.87
N ASP A 108 -16.77 -11.15 14.30
CA ASP A 108 -16.49 -12.49 14.83
C ASP A 108 -15.00 -12.82 14.71
N ARG A 109 -14.39 -12.64 13.54
CA ARG A 109 -12.96 -12.88 13.38
C ARG A 109 -12.09 -11.91 14.18
N MET A 110 -12.46 -10.63 14.30
CA MET A 110 -11.76 -9.69 15.17
C MET A 110 -11.79 -10.11 16.65
N GLY A 111 -12.90 -10.67 17.09
CA GLY A 111 -13.09 -11.04 18.50
C GLY A 111 -12.57 -12.42 18.86
N THR A 112 -12.57 -13.38 17.93
CA THR A 112 -12.50 -14.81 18.31
C THR A 112 -11.48 -15.64 17.51
N LEU A 113 -10.82 -15.11 16.49
CA LEU A 113 -9.85 -15.84 15.68
C LEU A 113 -8.79 -16.59 16.50
N PRO A 114 -8.12 -16.02 17.53
CA PRO A 114 -7.05 -16.72 18.23
C PRO A 114 -7.50 -18.03 18.89
N ALA A 115 -8.77 -18.11 19.30
CA ALA A 115 -9.32 -19.32 19.93
C ALA A 115 -9.55 -20.48 18.93
N ALA A 116 -9.68 -20.15 17.64
CA ALA A 116 -9.88 -21.12 16.56
C ALA A 116 -8.57 -21.50 15.85
N LEU A 117 -7.51 -20.68 15.97
CA LEU A 117 -6.25 -20.90 15.27
C LEU A 117 -5.50 -22.11 15.82
N THR A 118 -5.18 -23.03 14.93
CA THR A 118 -4.45 -24.28 15.26
C THR A 118 -3.06 -24.30 14.61
N GLN A 119 -2.20 -25.21 15.08
CA GLN A 119 -0.90 -25.45 14.44
C GLN A 119 -1.06 -25.85 12.96
N VAL A 120 -2.10 -26.60 12.64
CA VAL A 120 -2.38 -27.03 11.25
C VAL A 120 -2.71 -25.84 10.36
N ASN A 121 -3.54 -24.89 10.85
CA ASN A 121 -3.84 -23.66 10.09
C ASN A 121 -2.55 -22.85 9.86
N LEU A 122 -1.73 -22.67 10.90
CA LEU A 122 -0.47 -21.95 10.79
C LEU A 122 0.47 -22.59 9.77
N ASP A 123 0.67 -23.92 9.85
CA ASP A 123 1.57 -24.64 8.96
C ASP A 123 1.07 -24.57 7.50
N ASN A 124 -0.23 -24.75 7.28
CA ASN A 124 -0.84 -24.65 5.94
C ASN A 124 -0.66 -23.24 5.36
N GLN A 125 -0.96 -22.17 6.12
CA GLN A 125 -0.85 -20.80 5.61
C GLN A 125 0.59 -20.37 5.43
N ARG A 126 1.52 -20.84 6.26
CA ARG A 126 2.95 -20.66 6.03
C ARG A 126 3.37 -21.24 4.68
N ASP A 127 2.93 -22.45 4.35
CA ASP A 127 3.24 -23.08 3.07
C ASP A 127 2.60 -22.33 1.88
N VAL A 128 1.38 -21.80 2.05
CA VAL A 128 0.73 -20.94 1.05
C VAL A 128 1.56 -19.69 0.79
N VAL A 129 1.93 -18.94 1.84
CA VAL A 129 2.75 -17.71 1.71
C VAL A 129 4.12 -17.99 1.10
N LYS A 130 4.77 -19.11 1.49
CA LYS A 130 6.05 -19.53 0.89
C LYS A 130 5.91 -19.88 -0.60
N ASN A 131 4.80 -20.50 -1.00
CA ASN A 131 4.52 -20.76 -2.40
C ASN A 131 4.23 -19.48 -3.17
N GLU A 132 3.50 -18.52 -2.57
CA GLU A 132 3.27 -17.20 -3.15
C GLU A 132 4.59 -16.45 -3.35
N ARG A 133 5.51 -16.46 -2.35
CA ARG A 133 6.84 -15.89 -2.50
C ARG A 133 7.58 -16.46 -3.70
N ARG A 134 7.60 -17.81 -3.83
CA ARG A 134 8.23 -18.43 -4.98
C ARG A 134 7.59 -18.01 -6.30
N GLN A 135 6.26 -17.95 -6.38
CA GLN A 135 5.54 -17.64 -7.61
C GLN A 135 5.63 -16.17 -8.02
N ARG A 136 5.56 -15.25 -7.07
CA ARG A 136 5.49 -13.81 -7.35
C ARG A 136 6.84 -13.09 -7.30
N TYR A 137 7.82 -13.68 -6.58
CA TYR A 137 9.13 -13.06 -6.38
C TYR A 137 10.27 -13.92 -6.91
N ASP A 138 10.52 -15.09 -6.31
CA ASP A 138 11.74 -15.85 -6.56
C ASP A 138 11.81 -16.41 -8.00
N ASN A 139 10.68 -16.79 -8.59
CA ASN A 139 10.59 -17.36 -9.94
C ASN A 139 10.17 -16.32 -11.01
N GLN A 140 10.04 -15.05 -10.67
CA GLN A 140 9.74 -13.99 -11.63
C GLN A 140 11.01 -13.23 -12.00
N PRO A 141 11.24 -12.93 -13.29
CA PRO A 141 12.31 -12.01 -13.67
C PRO A 141 12.17 -10.70 -12.87
N TYR A 142 13.27 -10.24 -12.29
CA TYR A 142 13.33 -9.03 -11.45
C TYR A 142 12.42 -9.04 -10.22
N GLY A 143 11.78 -10.16 -9.87
CA GLY A 143 10.76 -10.24 -8.83
C GLY A 143 11.23 -9.82 -7.44
N THR A 144 12.52 -9.95 -7.14
CA THR A 144 13.13 -9.51 -5.87
C THR A 144 13.68 -8.08 -5.90
N ALA A 145 13.57 -7.35 -7.02
CA ALA A 145 14.18 -6.02 -7.19
C ALA A 145 13.70 -5.02 -6.12
N PHE A 146 12.38 -4.94 -5.88
CA PHE A 146 11.83 -4.02 -4.91
C PHE A 146 12.31 -4.33 -3.47
N GLU A 147 12.35 -5.60 -3.08
CA GLU A 147 12.85 -6.04 -1.78
C GLU A 147 14.33 -5.66 -1.59
N ARG A 148 15.17 -5.92 -2.59
CA ARG A 148 16.59 -5.56 -2.59
C ARG A 148 16.80 -4.04 -2.53
N LEU A 149 16.02 -3.28 -3.30
CA LEU A 149 16.06 -1.82 -3.25
C LEU A 149 15.70 -1.29 -1.86
N CYS A 150 14.69 -1.85 -1.21
CA CYS A 150 14.36 -1.50 0.17
C CYS A 150 15.54 -1.80 1.13
N ALA A 151 16.12 -3.00 1.05
CA ALA A 151 17.23 -3.40 1.90
C ALA A 151 18.49 -2.54 1.69
N LEU A 152 18.74 -2.05 0.47
CA LEU A 152 19.86 -1.15 0.17
C LEU A 152 19.58 0.32 0.53
N THR A 153 18.32 0.75 0.43
CA THR A 153 17.92 2.14 0.71
C THR A 153 17.92 2.42 2.20
N PHE A 154 17.39 1.51 2.99
CA PHE A 154 17.22 1.68 4.42
C PHE A 154 18.34 1.03 5.22
N PRO A 155 18.75 1.64 6.35
CA PRO A 155 19.69 0.99 7.26
C PRO A 155 19.17 -0.34 7.80
N GLU A 156 20.06 -1.23 8.18
CA GLU A 156 19.69 -2.48 8.86
C GLU A 156 18.82 -2.22 10.09
N GLY A 157 17.75 -2.99 10.22
CA GLY A 157 16.75 -2.84 11.30
C GLY A 157 15.76 -1.69 11.11
N HIS A 158 15.86 -0.93 10.02
CA HIS A 158 14.86 0.09 9.70
C HIS A 158 13.51 -0.55 9.37
N PRO A 159 12.36 0.04 9.78
CA PRO A 159 11.03 -0.53 9.57
C PRO A 159 10.67 -0.83 8.11
N TYR A 160 11.27 -0.15 7.15
CA TYR A 160 11.01 -0.34 5.71
C TYR A 160 12.14 -1.07 4.97
N ALA A 161 13.11 -1.65 5.69
CA ALA A 161 14.20 -2.40 5.07
C ALA A 161 13.76 -3.79 4.54
N HIS A 162 12.55 -4.25 4.86
CA HIS A 162 11.94 -5.48 4.37
C HIS A 162 10.53 -5.23 3.88
N THR A 163 10.06 -6.08 2.97
CA THR A 163 8.73 -6.00 2.37
C THR A 163 7.71 -6.88 3.10
N PRO A 164 6.40 -6.72 2.87
CA PRO A 164 5.36 -7.50 3.53
C PRO A 164 5.49 -9.01 3.39
N ILE A 165 6.06 -9.50 2.27
CA ILE A 165 6.19 -10.95 2.05
C ILE A 165 7.14 -11.61 3.06
N GLY A 166 8.10 -10.87 3.63
CA GLY A 166 9.05 -11.34 4.62
C GLY A 166 10.04 -12.38 4.10
N SER A 167 10.87 -12.93 5.00
CA SER A 167 11.79 -14.00 4.69
C SER A 167 11.19 -15.38 4.96
N MET A 168 11.59 -16.40 4.19
CA MET A 168 11.14 -17.78 4.40
C MET A 168 11.61 -18.33 5.75
N ASP A 169 12.81 -17.96 6.19
CA ASP A 169 13.38 -18.39 7.46
C ASP A 169 12.59 -17.83 8.65
N ASP A 170 12.19 -16.55 8.58
CA ASP A 170 11.37 -15.91 9.61
C ASP A 170 9.97 -16.52 9.66
N LEU A 171 9.37 -16.81 8.50
CA LEU A 171 8.08 -17.50 8.41
C LEU A 171 8.15 -18.91 9.04
N ASP A 172 9.23 -19.68 8.77
CA ASP A 172 9.45 -20.99 9.37
C ASP A 172 9.65 -20.92 10.89
N ALA A 173 10.26 -19.84 11.38
CA ALA A 173 10.47 -19.63 12.81
C ALA A 173 9.23 -19.11 13.55
N THR A 174 8.18 -18.66 12.84
CA THR A 174 6.95 -18.14 13.44
C THR A 174 6.16 -19.22 14.17
N THR A 175 5.75 -18.95 15.40
CA THR A 175 5.00 -19.86 16.28
C THR A 175 3.56 -19.40 16.49
N LEU A 176 2.69 -20.27 17.02
CA LEU A 176 1.34 -19.86 17.44
C LEU A 176 1.36 -18.79 18.53
N GLU A 177 2.39 -18.77 19.39
CA GLU A 177 2.54 -17.73 20.41
C GLU A 177 2.86 -16.38 19.76
N ASP A 178 3.77 -16.34 18.78
CA ASP A 178 4.02 -15.13 17.99
C ASP A 178 2.74 -14.61 17.31
N CYS A 179 1.92 -15.53 16.77
CA CYS A 179 0.63 -15.20 16.17
C CYS A 179 -0.34 -14.62 17.21
N ALA A 180 -0.48 -15.25 18.37
CA ALA A 180 -1.37 -14.78 19.43
C ALA A 180 -0.96 -13.39 19.94
N ASP A 181 0.33 -13.15 20.15
CA ASP A 181 0.88 -11.88 20.60
C ASP A 181 0.67 -10.77 19.56
N PHE A 182 0.90 -11.10 18.29
CA PHE A 182 0.72 -10.15 17.19
C PHE A 182 -0.75 -9.75 17.04
N PHE A 183 -1.66 -10.74 17.07
CA PHE A 183 -3.09 -10.49 17.02
C PHE A 183 -3.55 -9.63 18.19
N ALA A 184 -3.22 -10.04 19.41
CA ALA A 184 -3.62 -9.31 20.63
C ALA A 184 -3.12 -7.86 20.63
N THR A 185 -1.97 -7.61 20.02
CA THR A 185 -1.37 -6.26 19.95
C THR A 185 -2.05 -5.38 18.89
N TRP A 186 -2.37 -5.94 17.72
CA TRP A 186 -2.66 -5.13 16.55
C TRP A 186 -4.09 -5.28 16.00
N TYR A 187 -4.74 -6.45 16.19
CA TYR A 187 -6.06 -6.75 15.64
C TYR A 187 -7.18 -6.49 16.65
N ALA A 188 -7.25 -5.25 17.11
CA ALA A 188 -8.22 -4.83 18.12
C ALA A 188 -8.98 -3.58 17.66
N PRO A 189 -10.21 -3.35 18.18
CA PRO A 189 -11.02 -2.18 17.84
C PRO A 189 -10.27 -0.85 17.92
N GLY A 190 -9.48 -0.63 18.98
CA GLY A 190 -8.70 0.60 19.18
C GLY A 190 -7.60 0.84 18.14
N ASN A 191 -7.27 -0.16 17.30
CA ASN A 191 -6.32 -0.05 16.18
C ASN A 191 -7.00 -0.16 14.81
N ALA A 192 -8.33 -0.10 14.74
CA ALA A 192 -9.07 -0.33 13.51
C ALA A 192 -9.91 0.89 13.11
N VAL A 193 -10.11 1.03 11.81
CA VAL A 193 -11.11 1.89 11.19
C VAL A 193 -12.00 1.03 10.33
N LEU A 194 -13.30 1.14 10.53
CA LEU A 194 -14.34 0.47 9.74
C LEU A 194 -15.06 1.50 8.88
N SER A 195 -14.96 1.39 7.57
CA SER A 195 -15.76 2.19 6.63
C SER A 195 -16.87 1.36 6.03
N VAL A 196 -18.08 1.91 5.99
CA VAL A 196 -19.25 1.33 5.32
C VAL A 196 -19.75 2.35 4.30
N VAL A 197 -19.74 1.97 3.03
CA VAL A 197 -20.13 2.85 1.91
C VAL A 197 -21.15 2.15 1.03
N GLY A 198 -22.25 2.83 0.69
CA GLY A 198 -23.23 2.29 -0.24
C GLY A 198 -24.67 2.66 0.08
N ASP A 199 -25.62 1.84 -0.39
CA ASP A 199 -27.06 2.05 -0.19
C ASP A 199 -27.50 1.71 1.24
N VAL A 200 -27.04 2.51 2.19
CA VAL A 200 -27.19 2.26 3.62
C VAL A 200 -27.78 3.47 4.33
N ASP A 201 -28.54 3.24 5.40
CA ASP A 201 -28.96 4.25 6.34
C ASP A 201 -27.90 4.37 7.45
N PRO A 202 -27.33 5.57 7.70
CA PRO A 202 -26.25 5.73 8.66
C PRO A 202 -26.62 5.37 10.10
N GLU A 203 -27.82 5.73 10.56
CA GLU A 203 -28.25 5.45 11.94
C GLU A 203 -28.43 3.94 12.16
N ALA A 204 -29.07 3.25 11.20
CA ALA A 204 -29.24 1.80 11.25
C ALA A 204 -27.90 1.08 11.14
N THR A 205 -26.99 1.57 10.29
CA THR A 205 -25.63 1.01 10.12
C THR A 205 -24.81 1.16 11.39
N LEU A 206 -24.79 2.35 12.02
CA LEU A 206 -24.09 2.58 13.27
C LEU A 206 -24.66 1.71 14.40
N ALA A 207 -25.99 1.54 14.47
CA ALA A 207 -26.62 0.65 15.44
C ALA A 207 -26.24 -0.83 15.22
N ALA A 208 -26.11 -1.26 13.98
CA ALA A 208 -25.62 -2.61 13.64
C ALA A 208 -24.15 -2.79 14.03
N VAL A 209 -23.30 -1.82 13.72
CA VAL A 209 -21.89 -1.83 14.11
C VAL A 209 -21.74 -1.87 15.64
N GLU A 210 -22.47 -1.03 16.38
CA GLU A 210 -22.46 -1.07 17.85
C GLU A 210 -22.87 -2.45 18.39
N ARG A 211 -23.89 -3.08 17.79
CA ARG A 211 -24.38 -4.40 18.18
C ARG A 211 -23.34 -5.49 18.02
N TYR A 212 -22.58 -5.49 16.92
CA TYR A 212 -21.60 -6.54 16.60
C TYR A 212 -20.23 -6.27 17.20
N PHE A 213 -19.76 -5.02 17.18
CA PHE A 213 -18.40 -4.67 17.58
C PHE A 213 -18.31 -4.06 18.99
N GLY A 214 -19.38 -3.45 19.50
CA GLY A 214 -19.35 -2.68 20.75
C GLY A 214 -18.98 -3.48 21.99
N GLY A 215 -19.23 -4.81 21.98
CA GLY A 215 -18.86 -5.73 23.06
C GLY A 215 -17.41 -6.25 22.99
N LEU A 216 -16.68 -5.98 21.92
CA LEU A 216 -15.30 -6.42 21.78
C LEU A 216 -14.34 -5.60 22.69
N PRO A 217 -13.28 -6.22 23.25
CA PRO A 217 -12.31 -5.51 24.07
C PRO A 217 -11.55 -4.47 23.23
N ALA A 218 -11.25 -3.31 23.81
CA ALA A 218 -10.54 -2.22 23.13
C ALA A 218 -9.13 -2.57 22.60
N GLY A 219 -8.54 -3.61 23.16
CA GLY A 219 -7.14 -3.94 22.92
C GLY A 219 -6.17 -3.17 23.82
N PRO A 220 -4.88 -3.51 23.77
CA PRO A 220 -3.84 -2.84 24.53
C PRO A 220 -3.50 -1.46 23.93
N GLU A 221 -2.76 -0.65 24.69
CA GLU A 221 -2.10 0.52 24.14
C GLU A 221 -1.09 0.10 23.08
N LYS A 222 -1.11 0.82 21.94
CA LYS A 222 -0.22 0.51 20.81
C LYS A 222 1.25 0.72 21.22
N PRO A 223 2.15 -0.16 20.78
CA PRO A 223 3.57 0.11 20.91
C PRO A 223 3.95 1.45 20.25
N PRO A 224 4.91 2.19 20.81
CA PRO A 224 5.38 3.43 20.21
C PRO A 224 5.88 3.17 18.78
N ALA A 225 5.52 4.08 17.87
CA ALA A 225 5.96 3.99 16.47
C ALA A 225 7.50 4.03 16.41
N ARG A 226 8.09 3.09 15.66
CA ARG A 226 9.52 3.16 15.36
C ARG A 226 9.77 4.30 14.37
N PRO A 227 10.80 5.13 14.58
CA PRO A 227 11.17 6.16 13.62
C PRO A 227 11.41 5.55 12.24
N GLY A 228 10.82 6.18 11.22
CA GLY A 228 10.99 5.77 9.83
C GLY A 228 11.56 6.89 8.96
N GLU A 229 12.15 7.93 9.55
CA GLU A 229 12.66 9.07 8.81
C GLU A 229 13.94 8.73 8.05
N LEU A 230 13.97 9.11 6.78
CA LEU A 230 15.15 9.08 5.93
C LEU A 230 15.05 10.29 4.97
N GLY A 231 16.09 11.11 4.94
CA GLY A 231 16.18 12.23 4.00
C GLY A 231 16.67 11.79 2.61
N PRO A 232 16.87 12.75 1.70
CA PRO A 232 17.48 12.47 0.40
C PRO A 232 18.83 11.77 0.53
N LEU A 233 19.11 10.83 -0.38
CA LEU A 233 20.39 10.14 -0.38
C LEU A 233 21.52 11.08 -0.88
N SER A 234 22.76 10.76 -0.50
CA SER A 234 23.96 11.47 -0.93
C SER A 234 24.88 10.52 -1.72
N GLY A 235 24.59 10.28 -2.97
CA GLY A 235 25.33 9.35 -3.82
C GLY A 235 24.56 8.09 -4.19
N VAL A 236 25.11 7.34 -5.16
CA VAL A 236 24.53 6.08 -5.58
C VAL A 236 24.99 4.96 -4.65
N ARG A 237 24.03 4.19 -4.15
CA ARG A 237 24.25 2.90 -3.49
C ARG A 237 23.69 1.85 -4.43
N GLY A 238 24.46 0.84 -4.79
CA GLY A 238 23.94 -0.11 -5.76
C GLY A 238 24.60 -1.47 -5.70
N GLU A 239 23.93 -2.40 -6.36
CA GLU A 239 24.35 -3.78 -6.55
C GLU A 239 24.20 -4.15 -8.02
N THR A 240 25.17 -4.92 -8.53
CA THR A 240 25.05 -5.55 -9.86
C THR A 240 24.77 -7.02 -9.66
N LEU A 241 23.70 -7.49 -10.30
CA LEU A 241 23.20 -8.85 -10.18
C LEU A 241 23.48 -9.62 -11.46
N ASP A 242 24.16 -10.75 -11.31
CA ASP A 242 24.39 -11.72 -12.39
C ASP A 242 23.31 -12.81 -12.29
N GLU A 243 22.08 -12.43 -12.61
CA GLU A 243 20.92 -13.32 -12.59
C GLU A 243 20.44 -13.60 -14.02
N GLU A 244 19.91 -14.81 -14.24
CA GLU A 244 19.32 -15.18 -15.52
C GLU A 244 18.00 -14.43 -15.72
N VAL A 245 18.05 -13.35 -16.50
CA VAL A 245 16.90 -12.49 -16.80
C VAL A 245 16.69 -12.39 -18.32
N PRO A 246 15.45 -12.14 -18.78
CA PRO A 246 15.14 -12.05 -20.22
C PRO A 246 15.89 -10.93 -20.93
N SER A 247 16.23 -9.85 -20.24
CA SER A 247 16.96 -8.70 -20.76
C SER A 247 17.73 -8.01 -19.63
N PRO A 248 18.84 -7.33 -19.89
CA PRO A 248 19.44 -6.43 -18.92
C PRO A 248 18.46 -5.35 -18.48
N ALA A 249 18.57 -4.90 -17.22
CA ALA A 249 17.66 -3.90 -16.67
C ALA A 249 18.35 -3.02 -15.63
N TYR A 250 17.82 -1.83 -15.46
CA TYR A 250 18.23 -0.88 -14.43
C TYR A 250 17.04 -0.45 -13.59
N PHE A 251 17.15 -0.61 -12.27
CA PHE A 251 16.16 -0.18 -11.30
C PHE A 251 16.77 0.86 -10.39
N ALA A 252 16.02 1.92 -10.11
CA ALA A 252 16.43 2.96 -9.18
C ALA A 252 15.33 3.26 -8.17
N MET A 253 15.72 3.57 -6.93
CA MET A 253 14.82 3.99 -5.87
C MET A 253 15.33 5.27 -5.23
N PHE A 254 14.41 6.23 -5.03
CA PHE A 254 14.67 7.50 -4.36
C PHE A 254 13.73 7.60 -3.16
N PRO A 255 14.23 7.91 -1.95
CA PRO A 255 13.37 8.40 -0.89
C PRO A 255 12.68 9.69 -1.32
N LEU A 256 11.44 9.86 -0.91
CA LEU A 256 10.61 11.04 -1.18
C LEU A 256 10.07 11.62 0.13
N PRO A 257 9.45 12.80 0.13
CA PRO A 257 8.74 13.31 1.29
C PRO A 257 7.71 12.32 1.83
N THR A 258 7.52 12.35 3.15
CA THR A 258 6.48 11.55 3.82
C THR A 258 5.10 11.95 3.33
N ASP A 259 4.19 10.97 3.16
CA ASP A 259 2.80 11.23 2.80
C ASP A 259 2.10 12.09 3.88
N GLY A 260 1.31 13.04 3.45
CA GLY A 260 0.67 14.04 4.31
C GLY A 260 1.50 15.30 4.54
N GLY A 261 2.78 15.33 4.12
CA GLY A 261 3.59 16.55 4.07
C GLY A 261 3.26 17.44 2.87
N ASP A 262 3.79 18.66 2.87
CA ASP A 262 3.47 19.69 1.86
C ASP A 262 4.08 19.40 0.48
N GLU A 263 5.10 18.54 0.40
CA GLU A 263 5.86 18.30 -0.85
C GLU A 263 5.44 17.00 -1.58
N ILE A 264 4.60 16.15 -0.98
CA ILE A 264 4.34 14.80 -1.55
C ILE A 264 3.56 14.87 -2.86
N GLU A 265 2.60 15.78 -2.99
CA GLU A 265 1.87 15.96 -4.24
C GLU A 265 2.80 16.45 -5.36
N ALA A 266 3.76 17.33 -5.04
CA ALA A 266 4.77 17.77 -5.99
C ALA A 266 5.72 16.64 -6.40
N ALA A 267 6.06 15.75 -5.46
CA ALA A 267 6.88 14.57 -5.72
C ALA A 267 6.17 13.58 -6.66
N GLU A 268 4.90 13.33 -6.41
CA GLU A 268 4.08 12.43 -7.24
C GLU A 268 3.95 12.97 -8.67
N LEU A 269 3.65 14.27 -8.82
CA LEU A 269 3.59 14.90 -10.15
C LEU A 269 4.95 14.90 -10.85
N ALA A 270 6.08 15.09 -10.14
CA ALA A 270 7.40 15.00 -10.73
C ALA A 270 7.70 13.60 -11.27
N VAL A 271 7.40 12.56 -10.50
CA VAL A 271 7.61 11.17 -10.91
C VAL A 271 6.70 10.81 -12.08
N GLU A 272 5.44 11.26 -12.09
CA GLU A 272 4.51 11.09 -13.22
C GLU A 272 5.06 11.73 -14.50
N ILE A 273 5.57 12.95 -14.43
CA ILE A 273 6.18 13.65 -15.58
C ILE A 273 7.42 12.91 -16.07
N LEU A 274 8.25 12.39 -15.15
CA LEU A 274 9.47 11.69 -15.50
C LEU A 274 9.20 10.33 -16.15
N GLY A 275 8.32 9.49 -15.60
CA GLY A 275 8.18 8.11 -16.02
C GLY A 275 6.75 7.55 -16.04
N GLY A 276 5.71 8.37 -15.83
CA GLY A 276 4.30 7.99 -15.84
C GLY A 276 3.73 7.75 -17.24
N GLY A 277 4.11 6.63 -17.85
CA GLY A 277 3.57 6.19 -19.14
C GLY A 277 4.25 6.78 -20.36
N SER A 278 3.66 6.52 -21.54
CA SER A 278 4.29 6.78 -22.85
C SER A 278 4.43 8.26 -23.23
N GLY A 279 3.86 9.17 -22.47
CA GLY A 279 3.99 10.61 -22.62
C GLY A 279 5.06 11.23 -21.73
N SER A 280 5.77 10.44 -20.93
CA SER A 280 6.77 10.89 -19.97
C SER A 280 8.13 11.19 -20.62
N ARG A 281 8.97 11.94 -19.91
CA ARG A 281 10.30 12.34 -20.39
C ARG A 281 11.22 11.16 -20.64
N LEU A 282 11.28 10.24 -19.68
CA LEU A 282 12.16 9.07 -19.77
C LEU A 282 11.72 8.14 -20.89
N TYR A 283 10.41 7.92 -21.06
CA TYR A 283 9.90 7.11 -22.16
C TYR A 283 10.23 7.73 -23.52
N ASP A 284 9.99 9.03 -23.71
CA ASP A 284 10.32 9.72 -24.95
C ASP A 284 11.83 9.68 -25.24
N ARG A 285 12.66 9.89 -24.22
CA ARG A 285 14.12 9.91 -24.37
C ARG A 285 14.69 8.51 -24.60
N MET A 286 14.39 7.54 -23.73
CA MET A 286 15.04 6.24 -23.73
C MET A 286 14.45 5.26 -24.75
N VAL A 287 13.10 5.32 -24.94
CA VAL A 287 12.42 4.36 -25.84
C VAL A 287 12.29 4.90 -27.25
N ARG A 288 11.84 6.19 -27.41
CA ARG A 288 11.54 6.73 -28.74
C ARG A 288 12.72 7.36 -29.47
N ARG A 289 13.56 8.15 -28.75
CA ARG A 289 14.65 8.90 -29.40
C ARG A 289 15.95 8.14 -29.42
N ASP A 290 16.39 7.66 -28.27
CA ASP A 290 17.71 7.06 -28.12
C ASP A 290 17.69 5.54 -28.35
N GLU A 291 16.50 4.92 -28.32
CA GLU A 291 16.27 3.47 -28.52
C GLU A 291 17.18 2.59 -27.65
N ILE A 292 17.41 3.03 -26.38
CA ILE A 292 18.26 2.35 -25.41
C ILE A 292 17.48 1.48 -24.43
N ALA A 293 16.17 1.63 -24.37
CA ALA A 293 15.27 0.83 -23.55
C ALA A 293 14.06 0.39 -24.36
N THR A 294 13.52 -0.78 -24.03
CA THR A 294 12.24 -1.28 -24.56
C THR A 294 11.07 -0.86 -23.69
N GLU A 295 11.32 -0.70 -22.39
CA GLU A 295 10.33 -0.29 -21.39
C GLU A 295 10.96 0.67 -20.39
N VAL A 296 10.19 1.66 -19.97
CA VAL A 296 10.52 2.57 -18.87
C VAL A 296 9.25 2.87 -18.11
N TRP A 297 9.32 2.77 -16.80
CA TRP A 297 8.23 3.15 -15.89
C TRP A 297 8.78 3.85 -14.66
N ALA A 298 7.99 4.74 -14.09
CA ALA A 298 8.23 5.30 -12.77
C ALA A 298 6.93 5.45 -11.99
N GLY A 299 7.00 5.25 -10.68
CA GLY A 299 5.85 5.37 -9.79
C GLY A 299 6.25 5.68 -8.36
N VAL A 300 5.25 5.99 -7.54
CA VAL A 300 5.42 6.36 -6.13
C VAL A 300 4.68 5.38 -5.22
N THR A 301 5.39 4.91 -4.19
CA THR A 301 4.78 4.26 -3.03
C THR A 301 4.69 5.29 -1.91
N ARG A 302 3.48 5.74 -1.59
CA ARG A 302 3.23 6.73 -0.51
C ARG A 302 3.27 6.03 0.84
N LEU A 303 4.00 6.64 1.80
CA LEU A 303 4.16 6.15 3.17
C LEU A 303 3.94 7.31 4.15
N ALA A 304 3.01 7.12 5.09
CA ALA A 304 2.59 8.15 6.04
C ALA A 304 3.49 8.23 7.29
N SER A 305 4.26 7.18 7.58
CA SER A 305 5.10 7.10 8.79
C SER A 305 6.59 7.04 8.50
N GLY A 306 6.98 7.36 7.27
CA GLY A 306 8.37 7.41 6.81
C GLY A 306 8.46 7.96 5.40
N PRO A 307 9.64 7.94 4.77
CA PRO A 307 9.79 8.47 3.43
C PRO A 307 8.97 7.66 2.46
N SER A 308 8.19 8.32 1.62
CA SER A 308 7.64 7.71 0.41
C SER A 308 8.76 7.30 -0.53
N LEU A 309 8.49 6.46 -1.50
CA LEU A 309 9.52 5.90 -2.39
C LEU A 309 9.14 6.17 -3.84
N ALA A 310 10.02 6.79 -4.60
CA ALA A 310 9.95 6.74 -6.06
C ALA A 310 10.77 5.57 -6.57
N ILE A 311 10.20 4.87 -7.55
CA ILE A 311 10.87 3.78 -8.25
C ILE A 311 10.91 4.14 -9.72
N VAL A 312 12.05 3.91 -10.35
CA VAL A 312 12.24 4.00 -11.79
C VAL A 312 12.80 2.68 -12.25
N ASP A 313 12.16 2.03 -13.20
CA ASP A 313 12.64 0.82 -13.85
C ASP A 313 12.74 1.03 -15.36
N ALA A 314 13.81 0.50 -15.94
CA ALA A 314 14.04 0.52 -17.37
C ALA A 314 14.71 -0.79 -17.83
N ILE A 315 14.13 -1.37 -18.87
CA ILE A 315 14.63 -2.62 -19.49
C ILE A 315 15.30 -2.28 -20.81
N GLY A 316 16.56 -2.65 -20.93
CA GLY A 316 17.33 -2.40 -22.15
C GLY A 316 18.73 -2.99 -22.11
N PRO A 317 19.39 -3.12 -23.28
CA PRO A 317 20.64 -3.87 -23.42
C PRO A 317 21.86 -3.28 -22.71
N ASP A 318 21.80 -1.99 -22.34
CA ASP A 318 22.92 -1.26 -21.74
C ASP A 318 22.45 -0.48 -20.50
N PRO A 319 22.42 -1.12 -19.31
CA PRO A 319 22.00 -0.48 -18.06
C PRO A 319 22.86 0.73 -17.67
N ASP A 320 24.13 0.76 -18.00
CA ASP A 320 25.03 1.89 -17.70
C ASP A 320 24.62 3.13 -18.50
N LYS A 321 24.27 2.92 -19.77
CA LYS A 321 23.74 4.00 -20.61
C LYS A 321 22.38 4.49 -20.14
N ILE A 322 21.51 3.58 -19.69
CA ILE A 322 20.22 3.93 -19.06
C ILE A 322 20.46 4.79 -17.83
N ALA A 323 21.38 4.39 -16.94
CA ALA A 323 21.73 5.15 -15.74
C ALA A 323 22.23 6.57 -16.06
N ALA A 324 23.09 6.69 -17.07
CA ALA A 324 23.63 7.98 -17.51
C ALA A 324 22.52 8.90 -18.07
N VAL A 325 21.62 8.37 -18.90
CA VAL A 325 20.48 9.12 -19.44
C VAL A 325 19.51 9.52 -18.35
N LEU A 326 19.27 8.67 -17.34
CA LEU A 326 18.47 9.02 -16.17
C LEU A 326 19.08 10.24 -15.45
N ASP A 327 20.39 10.23 -15.18
CA ASP A 327 21.07 11.36 -14.54
C ASP A 327 20.98 12.64 -15.38
N GLU A 328 21.12 12.57 -16.69
CA GLU A 328 20.93 13.72 -17.59
C GLU A 328 19.51 14.30 -17.52
N GLU A 329 18.48 13.45 -17.51
CA GLU A 329 17.09 13.90 -17.44
C GLU A 329 16.75 14.47 -16.05
N LEU A 330 17.24 13.87 -14.97
CA LEU A 330 17.07 14.38 -13.61
C LEU A 330 17.75 15.77 -13.47
N GLN A 331 18.98 15.92 -14.00
CA GLN A 331 19.68 17.20 -14.01
C GLN A 331 18.88 18.27 -14.78
N ARG A 332 18.39 17.93 -15.96
CA ARG A 332 17.58 18.83 -16.78
C ARG A 332 16.29 19.22 -16.06
N PHE A 333 15.64 18.24 -15.41
CA PHE A 333 14.40 18.49 -14.68
C PHE A 333 14.62 19.39 -13.47
N ALA A 334 15.71 19.20 -12.72
CA ALA A 334 16.08 20.05 -11.60
C ALA A 334 16.43 21.48 -12.04
N GLU A 335 17.05 21.67 -13.22
CA GLU A 335 17.44 22.99 -13.73
C GLU A 335 16.27 23.76 -14.36
N GLN A 336 15.43 23.09 -15.14
CA GLN A 336 14.41 23.73 -15.98
C GLN A 336 13.00 23.62 -15.38
N GLY A 337 12.73 22.55 -14.58
CA GLY A 337 11.39 22.20 -14.14
C GLY A 337 10.53 21.60 -15.25
N PRO A 338 9.25 21.36 -14.99
CA PRO A 338 8.28 20.97 -16.01
C PRO A 338 7.81 22.17 -16.80
N ASP A 339 7.40 21.96 -18.04
CA ASP A 339 6.63 22.95 -18.79
C ASP A 339 5.13 22.93 -18.40
N ALA A 340 4.36 23.87 -18.98
CA ALA A 340 2.94 24.01 -18.66
C ALA A 340 2.11 22.79 -19.11
N ASP A 341 2.44 22.19 -20.25
CA ASP A 341 1.72 21.04 -20.80
C ASP A 341 2.04 19.77 -20.00
N GLU A 342 3.28 19.59 -19.57
CA GLU A 342 3.69 18.50 -18.67
C GLU A 342 2.97 18.58 -17.32
N THR A 343 2.94 19.78 -16.72
CA THR A 343 2.24 20.00 -15.45
C THR A 343 0.74 19.74 -15.60
N ALA A 344 0.09 20.26 -16.65
CA ALA A 344 -1.32 20.05 -16.90
C ALA A 344 -1.66 18.56 -17.12
N ARG A 345 -0.81 17.85 -17.86
CA ARG A 345 -1.01 16.40 -18.09
C ARG A 345 -0.88 15.61 -16.78
N ALA A 346 0.14 15.85 -15.98
CA ALA A 346 0.34 15.16 -14.72
C ALA A 346 -0.80 15.44 -13.73
N THR A 347 -1.26 16.70 -13.65
CA THR A 347 -2.44 17.08 -12.84
C THR A 347 -3.70 16.33 -13.31
N ALA A 348 -3.95 16.23 -14.61
CA ALA A 348 -5.08 15.48 -15.14
C ALA A 348 -5.00 13.98 -14.84
N GLN A 349 -3.80 13.39 -14.82
CA GLN A 349 -3.61 12.00 -14.40
C GLN A 349 -3.87 11.81 -12.90
N ALA A 350 -3.44 12.75 -12.05
CA ALA A 350 -3.76 12.73 -10.63
C ALA A 350 -5.27 12.87 -10.37
N GLU A 351 -5.95 13.73 -11.13
CA GLU A 351 -7.43 13.86 -11.08
C GLU A 351 -8.12 12.56 -11.51
N ARG A 352 -7.64 11.93 -12.57
CA ARG A 352 -8.14 10.60 -13.00
C ARG A 352 -7.95 9.56 -11.91
N GLY A 353 -6.77 9.47 -11.31
CA GLY A 353 -6.50 8.55 -10.20
C GLY A 353 -7.44 8.78 -9.01
N PHE A 354 -7.75 10.04 -8.69
CA PHE A 354 -8.75 10.38 -7.68
C PHE A 354 -10.15 9.86 -8.04
N LEU A 355 -10.59 10.04 -9.30
CA LEU A 355 -11.89 9.51 -9.74
C LEU A 355 -11.95 7.99 -9.62
N GLU A 356 -10.89 7.28 -10.04
CA GLU A 356 -10.79 5.83 -9.90
C GLU A 356 -10.86 5.35 -8.44
N GLN A 357 -10.29 6.12 -7.49
CA GLN A 357 -10.35 5.84 -6.06
C GLN A 357 -11.71 6.15 -5.40
N THR A 358 -12.61 6.83 -6.08
CA THR A 358 -13.89 7.27 -5.54
C THR A 358 -15.11 6.83 -6.38
N GLU A 359 -14.88 6.16 -7.52
CA GLU A 359 -15.94 5.77 -8.47
C GLU A 359 -16.83 4.64 -7.95
N THR A 360 -16.26 3.69 -7.20
CA THR A 360 -17.00 2.55 -6.68
C THR A 360 -17.11 2.60 -5.16
N VAL A 361 -18.18 2.03 -4.61
CA VAL A 361 -18.36 1.95 -3.14
C VAL A 361 -17.18 1.27 -2.46
N THR A 362 -16.58 0.25 -3.10
CA THR A 362 -15.39 -0.46 -2.60
C THR A 362 -14.17 0.44 -2.56
N ALA A 363 -13.89 1.16 -3.65
CA ALA A 363 -12.75 2.06 -3.75
C ALA A 363 -12.88 3.24 -2.77
N LEU A 364 -14.08 3.81 -2.68
CA LEU A 364 -14.36 4.90 -1.74
C LEU A 364 -14.22 4.44 -0.29
N ALA A 365 -14.77 3.26 0.08
CA ALA A 365 -14.61 2.71 1.42
C ALA A 365 -13.13 2.53 1.78
N ASN A 366 -12.32 2.04 0.83
CA ASN A 366 -10.88 1.90 1.02
C ASN A 366 -10.19 3.26 1.22
N ALA A 367 -10.47 4.27 0.39
CA ALA A 367 -9.88 5.60 0.49
C ALA A 367 -10.26 6.30 1.81
N LEU A 368 -11.51 6.16 2.27
CA LEU A 368 -11.96 6.70 3.55
C LEU A 368 -11.24 6.03 4.72
N SER A 369 -11.15 4.69 4.74
CA SER A 369 -10.41 3.95 5.76
C SER A 369 -8.93 4.32 5.77
N GLN A 370 -8.31 4.48 4.62
CA GLN A 370 -6.91 4.90 4.48
C GLN A 370 -6.69 6.26 5.14
N ASN A 371 -7.43 7.28 4.71
CA ASN A 371 -7.25 8.63 5.21
C ASN A 371 -7.61 8.74 6.71
N ALA A 372 -8.64 8.04 7.16
CA ALA A 372 -8.99 7.96 8.58
C ALA A 372 -7.88 7.29 9.41
N THR A 373 -7.26 6.20 8.90
CA THR A 373 -6.21 5.47 9.63
C THR A 373 -4.90 6.24 9.66
N GLN A 374 -4.47 6.77 8.52
CA GLN A 374 -3.15 7.40 8.37
C GLN A 374 -3.11 8.83 8.87
N PHE A 375 -4.18 9.60 8.64
CA PHE A 375 -4.21 11.05 8.91
C PHE A 375 -5.25 11.46 9.96
N GLY A 376 -6.09 10.54 10.40
CA GLY A 376 -7.18 10.84 11.31
C GLY A 376 -8.36 11.58 10.68
N ASP A 377 -8.36 11.78 9.37
CA ASP A 377 -9.32 12.61 8.63
C ASP A 377 -9.80 11.89 7.35
N PRO A 378 -10.96 11.21 7.37
CA PRO A 378 -11.49 10.55 6.17
C PRO A 378 -11.88 11.54 5.06
N ALA A 379 -12.26 12.79 5.41
CA ALA A 379 -12.65 13.81 4.43
C ALA A 379 -11.49 14.25 3.53
N ARG A 380 -10.23 14.02 3.95
CA ARG A 380 -9.03 14.19 3.12
C ARG A 380 -9.15 13.46 1.77
N THR A 381 -9.92 12.38 1.69
CA THR A 381 -10.24 11.67 0.45
C THR A 381 -10.74 12.64 -0.63
N PHE A 382 -11.69 13.50 -0.31
CA PHE A 382 -12.33 14.39 -1.28
C PHE A 382 -11.51 15.62 -1.68
N THR A 383 -10.40 15.87 -1.01
CA THR A 383 -9.51 17.01 -1.30
C THR A 383 -8.28 16.64 -2.11
N ALA A 384 -8.06 15.36 -2.43
CA ALA A 384 -6.84 14.88 -3.11
C ALA A 384 -6.59 15.54 -4.47
N ALA A 385 -7.60 15.59 -5.35
CA ALA A 385 -7.51 16.26 -6.65
C ALA A 385 -7.20 17.76 -6.51
N GLY A 386 -7.83 18.43 -5.54
CA GLY A 386 -7.58 19.84 -5.26
C GLY A 386 -6.16 20.12 -4.78
N ARG A 387 -5.58 19.22 -3.96
CA ARG A 387 -4.19 19.33 -3.51
C ARG A 387 -3.23 19.20 -4.69
N ALA A 388 -3.43 18.20 -5.56
CA ALA A 388 -2.62 18.02 -6.77
C ALA A 388 -2.74 19.22 -7.72
N ALA A 389 -3.95 19.74 -7.92
CA ALA A 389 -4.20 20.90 -8.79
C ALA A 389 -3.59 22.22 -8.26
N ALA A 390 -3.34 22.32 -6.96
CA ALA A 390 -2.71 23.49 -6.34
C ALA A 390 -1.18 23.50 -6.49
N VAL A 391 -0.55 22.41 -6.93
CA VAL A 391 0.89 22.31 -7.10
C VAL A 391 1.35 23.14 -8.30
N THR A 392 2.37 23.95 -8.10
CA THR A 392 2.97 24.76 -9.17
C THR A 392 4.18 24.08 -9.82
N GLY A 393 4.52 24.43 -11.06
CA GLY A 393 5.73 23.93 -11.72
C GLY A 393 7.01 24.26 -10.95
N ASP A 394 7.06 25.41 -10.26
CA ASP A 394 8.20 25.79 -9.40
C ASP A 394 8.32 24.86 -8.19
N ALA A 395 7.21 24.49 -7.54
CA ALA A 395 7.21 23.54 -6.44
C ALA A 395 7.68 22.14 -6.89
N ILE A 396 7.24 21.69 -8.08
CA ILE A 396 7.70 20.44 -8.68
C ILE A 396 9.21 20.48 -8.94
N LYS A 397 9.71 21.57 -9.50
CA LYS A 397 11.14 21.79 -9.77
C LYS A 397 11.98 21.76 -8.49
N GLU A 398 11.56 22.50 -7.46
CA GLU A 398 12.27 22.56 -6.17
C GLU A 398 12.33 21.19 -5.50
N MET A 399 11.20 20.50 -5.45
CA MET A 399 11.11 19.13 -4.92
C MET A 399 12.04 18.19 -5.68
N ALA A 400 12.01 18.18 -7.02
CA ALA A 400 12.86 17.31 -7.83
C ALA A 400 14.36 17.61 -7.61
N GLY A 401 14.75 18.87 -7.54
CA GLY A 401 16.14 19.25 -7.25
C GLY A 401 16.64 18.76 -5.88
N ARG A 402 15.76 18.60 -4.92
CA ARG A 402 16.08 18.15 -3.56
C ARG A 402 16.05 16.63 -3.41
N TRP A 403 15.03 15.95 -3.94
CA TRP A 403 14.75 14.54 -3.66
C TRP A 403 15.10 13.59 -4.82
N LEU A 404 15.11 14.10 -6.07
CA LEU A 404 15.45 13.33 -7.27
C LEU A 404 16.78 13.81 -7.88
N ALA A 405 17.74 14.21 -7.01
CA ALA A 405 19.02 14.72 -7.47
C ALA A 405 19.81 13.66 -8.26
N PRO A 406 20.48 14.05 -9.36
CA PRO A 406 21.34 13.15 -10.11
C PRO A 406 22.38 12.48 -9.20
N GLY A 407 22.62 11.18 -9.40
CA GLY A 407 23.59 10.42 -8.61
C GLY A 407 23.23 10.22 -7.13
N ALA A 408 21.98 10.47 -6.70
CA ALA A 408 21.54 10.33 -5.31
C ALA A 408 20.39 9.32 -5.20
N ARG A 409 20.69 8.03 -5.34
CA ARG A 409 19.71 6.94 -5.37
C ARG A 409 20.26 5.62 -4.90
N THR A 410 19.36 4.68 -4.66
CA THR A 410 19.71 3.26 -4.63
C THR A 410 19.46 2.66 -6.00
N ALA A 411 20.30 1.76 -6.45
CA ALA A 411 20.19 1.18 -7.79
C ALA A 411 20.50 -0.32 -7.83
N LEU A 412 19.81 -1.02 -8.70
CA LEU A 412 20.12 -2.39 -9.10
C LEU A 412 20.37 -2.45 -10.60
N THR A 413 21.43 -3.13 -10.96
CA THR A 413 21.77 -3.42 -12.36
C THR A 413 21.68 -4.92 -12.58
N TYR A 414 20.80 -5.34 -13.47
CA TYR A 414 20.71 -6.72 -13.91
C TYR A 414 21.52 -6.86 -15.22
N GLY A 415 22.60 -7.67 -15.16
CA GLY A 415 23.32 -8.09 -16.36
C GLY A 415 22.52 -9.19 -17.05
N GLY A 416 22.30 -9.08 -18.38
CA GLY A 416 21.78 -10.19 -19.17
C GLY A 416 22.89 -11.23 -19.36
N THR A 417 22.50 -12.50 -19.39
CA THR A 417 23.41 -13.56 -19.86
C THR A 417 23.83 -13.28 -21.29
N SER A 418 25.13 -13.06 -21.50
CA SER A 418 25.76 -12.90 -22.83
C SER A 418 25.67 -14.19 -23.65
#